data_aa3e6b277d31bde039d853ae88c81ed0
#
_entry.id   aa3e6b277d31bde039d853ae88c81ed0
#
_cell.length_a   1.000
_cell.length_b   1.000
_cell.length_c   1.000
_cell.angle_alpha   90.00
_cell.angle_beta   90.00
_cell.angle_gamma   90.00
#
_symmetry.space_group_name_H-M   'P 1'
#
loop_
_entity.id
_entity.type
_entity.pdbx_description
1 polymer ?
#
loop_
_entity_poly.entity_id
_entity_poly.type
_entity_poly.pdbx_seq_one_letter_code
_entity_poly.pdbx_strand_id
1 'polypeptide(L)' 'MSELTVTQRRSKNGSNGKQRDTLRSLGLRRIGQTVTVKDSAQARGMLHAVRHLVEVKEDR' A
#
# COMPACT_ATOMS: atom_id res chain seq x y z
N MET A 1 15.96 10.42 5.45
CA MET A 1 14.88 9.54 5.86
C MET A 1 14.23 8.95 4.63
N SER A 2 13.91 7.69 4.71
CA SER A 2 13.37 6.98 3.55
C SER A 2 11.86 7.13 3.47
N GLU A 3 11.38 7.26 2.26
CA GLU A 3 9.95 7.24 1.98
C GLU A 3 9.66 6.11 1.01
N LEU A 4 8.45 5.57 1.10
CA LEU A 4 8.01 4.49 0.22
C LEU A 4 6.90 5.02 -0.67
N THR A 5 7.05 4.80 -1.97
CA THR A 5 6.01 5.13 -2.94
C THR A 5 5.23 3.87 -3.24
N VAL A 6 3.93 3.92 -3.01
CA VAL A 6 3.05 2.77 -3.12
C VAL A 6 2.01 3.05 -4.19
N THR A 7 1.94 2.17 -5.18
CA THR A 7 0.98 2.28 -6.26
C THR A 7 0.06 1.06 -6.23
N GLN A 8 -1.24 1.30 -6.23
CA GLN A 8 -2.21 0.20 -6.27
C GLN A 8 -2.24 -0.38 -7.68
N ARG A 9 -1.92 -1.66 -7.79
CA ARG A 9 -1.84 -2.35 -9.08
C ARG A 9 -3.05 -3.22 -9.35
N ARG A 10 -3.72 -3.69 -8.31
CA ARG A 10 -4.87 -4.58 -8.46
C ARG A 10 -6.06 -4.05 -7.68
N SER A 11 -7.25 -4.44 -8.13
CA SER A 11 -8.48 -4.03 -7.51
C SER A 11 -8.61 -4.61 -6.10
N LYS A 12 -9.16 -3.81 -5.19
CA LYS A 12 -9.46 -4.26 -3.83
C LYS A 12 -10.58 -5.30 -3.80
N ASN A 13 -11.30 -5.48 -4.89
CA ASN A 13 -12.45 -6.38 -4.93
C ASN A 13 -12.07 -7.84 -4.69
N GLY A 14 -10.83 -8.21 -4.96
CA GLY A 14 -10.34 -9.56 -4.70
C GLY A 14 -9.74 -9.75 -3.32
N SER A 15 -9.75 -8.72 -2.48
CA SER A 15 -9.12 -8.79 -1.17
C SER A 15 -10.16 -9.03 -0.07
N ASN A 16 -9.68 -9.52 1.09
CA ASN A 16 -10.55 -9.66 2.25
C ASN A 16 -10.74 -8.30 2.94
N GLY A 17 -11.64 -8.25 3.94
CA GLY A 17 -11.95 -7.01 4.62
C GLY A 17 -10.74 -6.36 5.29
N LYS A 18 -9.85 -7.18 5.84
CA LYS A 18 -8.64 -6.70 6.51
C LYS A 18 -7.71 -6.02 5.51
N GLN A 19 -7.54 -6.60 4.34
CA GLN A 19 -6.71 -6.02 3.29
C GLN A 19 -7.30 -4.72 2.76
N ARG A 20 -8.61 -4.66 2.60
CA ARG A 20 -9.28 -3.44 2.18
C ARG A 20 -9.07 -2.32 3.20
N ASP A 21 -9.19 -2.65 4.48
CA ASP A 21 -8.95 -1.68 5.54
C ASP A 21 -7.51 -1.17 5.52
N THR A 22 -6.57 -2.05 5.25
CA THR A 22 -5.16 -1.68 5.16
C THR A 22 -4.94 -0.72 3.99
N LEU A 23 -5.50 -1.03 2.81
CA LEU A 23 -5.41 -0.13 1.66
C LEU A 23 -6.02 1.22 1.96
N ARG A 24 -7.16 1.23 2.62
CA ARG A 24 -7.84 2.46 3.00
C ARG A 24 -6.99 3.29 3.95
N SER A 25 -6.35 2.66 4.92
CA SER A 25 -5.45 3.34 5.84
C SER A 25 -4.24 3.93 5.14
N LEU A 26 -3.79 3.30 4.07
CA LEU A 26 -2.70 3.81 3.26
C LEU A 26 -3.14 4.95 2.33
N GLY A 27 -4.44 5.11 2.13
CA GLY A 27 -4.97 6.13 1.24
C GLY A 27 -5.21 5.63 -0.17
N LEU A 28 -5.13 4.33 -0.40
CA LEU A 28 -5.30 3.75 -1.72
C LEU A 28 -6.75 3.32 -1.92
N ARG A 29 -7.38 3.83 -2.95
CA ARG A 29 -8.78 3.54 -3.25
C ARG A 29 -9.01 3.04 -4.66
N ARG A 30 -8.08 3.30 -5.57
CA ARG A 30 -8.24 3.00 -6.99
C ARG A 30 -6.98 2.37 -7.54
N ILE A 31 -7.16 1.56 -8.58
CA ILE A 31 -6.05 1.03 -9.35
C ILE A 31 -5.30 2.21 -9.98
N GLY A 32 -3.99 2.17 -9.89
CA GLY A 32 -3.13 3.22 -10.44
C GLY A 32 -2.90 4.39 -9.51
N GLN A 33 -3.61 4.45 -8.39
CA GLN A 33 -3.40 5.52 -7.42
C GLN A 33 -2.06 5.32 -6.72
N THR A 34 -1.32 6.40 -6.55
CA THR A 34 -0.01 6.38 -5.92
C THR A 34 -0.01 7.24 -4.66
N VAL A 35 0.56 6.74 -3.60
CA VAL A 35 0.74 7.49 -2.36
C VAL A 35 2.17 7.32 -1.87
N THR A 36 2.64 8.28 -1.09
CA THR A 36 3.93 8.22 -0.45
C THR A 36 3.74 8.08 1.04
N VAL A 37 4.40 7.08 1.63
CA VAL A 37 4.33 6.84 3.08
C VAL A 37 5.73 6.82 3.66
N LYS A 38 5.83 7.19 4.93
CA LYS A 38 7.11 7.14 5.62
C LYS A 38 7.51 5.69 5.87
N ASP A 39 8.78 5.40 5.67
CA ASP A 39 9.31 4.07 5.93
C ASP A 39 9.36 3.85 7.45
N SER A 40 8.51 2.97 7.92
CA SER A 40 8.45 2.59 9.34
C SER A 40 8.06 1.14 9.45
N ALA A 41 8.28 0.56 10.63
CA ALA A 41 7.89 -0.83 10.86
C ALA A 41 6.40 -1.03 10.64
N GLN A 42 5.59 -0.08 11.08
CA GLN A 42 4.14 -0.14 10.89
C GLN A 42 3.78 -0.10 9.41
N ALA A 43 4.38 0.84 8.66
CA ALA A 43 4.10 0.96 7.23
C ALA A 43 4.52 -0.31 6.49
N ARG A 44 5.68 -0.85 6.81
CA ARG A 44 6.16 -2.08 6.17
C ARG A 44 5.25 -3.25 6.45
N GLY A 45 4.74 -3.36 7.68
CA GLY A 45 3.79 -4.40 8.03
C GLY A 45 2.50 -4.30 7.25
N MET A 46 1.98 -3.09 7.10
CA MET A 46 0.77 -2.84 6.33
C MET A 46 0.98 -3.17 4.85
N LEU A 47 2.12 -2.76 4.28
CA LEU A 47 2.43 -3.02 2.88
C LEU A 47 2.64 -4.51 2.63
N HIS A 48 3.24 -5.21 3.59
CA HIS A 48 3.42 -6.65 3.46
C HIS A 48 2.08 -7.38 3.36
N ALA A 49 1.09 -6.93 4.11
CA ALA A 49 -0.24 -7.53 4.10
C ALA A 49 -0.94 -7.38 2.75
N VAL A 50 -0.64 -6.33 1.99
CA VAL A 50 -1.27 -6.05 0.71
C VAL A 50 -0.29 -6.05 -0.46
N ARG A 51 0.89 -6.60 -0.27
CA ARG A 51 1.95 -6.56 -1.29
C ARG A 51 1.54 -7.14 -2.64
N HIS A 52 0.60 -8.06 -2.65
CA HIS A 52 0.10 -8.67 -3.88
C HIS A 52 -0.87 -7.76 -4.64
N LEU A 53 -1.28 -6.66 -4.01
CA LEU A 53 -2.21 -5.70 -4.60
C LEU A 53 -1.52 -4.40 -4.99
N VAL A 54 -0.33 -4.17 -4.49
CA VAL A 54 0.37 -2.90 -4.68
C VAL A 54 1.81 -3.13 -5.13
N GLU A 55 2.39 -2.09 -5.70
CA GLU A 55 3.81 -2.05 -6.02
C GLU A 55 4.45 -1.02 -5.10
N VAL A 56 5.52 -1.41 -4.43
CA VAL A 56 6.22 -0.53 -3.50
C VAL A 56 7.58 -0.19 -4.06
N LYS A 57 7.89 1.09 -4.13
CA LYS A 57 9.20 1.57 -4.51
C LYS A 57 9.81 2.35 -3.36
N GLU A 58 11.05 2.05 -3.06
CA GLU A 58 11.78 2.75 -2.03
C GLU A 58 12.43 3.98 -2.65
N ASP A 59 12.08 5.14 -2.11
CA ASP A 59 12.63 6.40 -2.57
C ASP A 59 13.78 6.79 -1.66
N ARG A 60 14.93 6.98 -2.25
CA ARG A 60 16.14 7.38 -1.51
C ARG A 60 16.54 8.81 -1.81
#